data_ebcd1658590db52a729035410d0c17ed
#
_entry.id   ebcd1658590db52a729035410d0c17ed
#
_cell.length_a   1.000
_cell.length_b   1.000
_cell.length_c   1.000
_cell.angle_alpha   90.00
_cell.angle_beta   90.00
_cell.angle_gamma   90.00
#
_symmetry.space_group_name_H-M   'P 1'
#
loop_
_entity.id
_entity.type
_entity.pdbx_description
1 polymer ?
#
loop_
_entity_poly.entity_id
_entity_poly.type
_entity_poly.pdbx_seq_one_letter_code
_entity_poly.pdbx_strand_id
1 'polypeptide(L)'
;HPLHKKTETENKFTAYAADMTIALAYYKCMDDWKDEKKYLKRLYAESIKKQYQEVAEKYPRQCKAISESIRELEQIENSTADAKPDEAVKCSGKMLSELFVYEEDFWSNSLRSFGFELGQFIYLMDASMDYKEDIRKHNYNPLIGMNKKPEEMKEILTMCIGNVTQIFEKLPLVQDQHLLRNILYGGVWQKYSEKMQRKEKKHG
;
A
#
# COMPACT_ATOMS: atom_id res chain seq x y z
N HIS A 1 19.70 -23.97 26.80
CA HIS A 1 19.10 -22.64 26.84
C HIS A 1 17.60 -22.80 26.96
N PRO A 2 16.96 -22.25 28.01
CA PRO A 2 15.50 -22.27 28.08
C PRO A 2 14.94 -21.39 26.97
N LEU A 3 14.10 -21.98 26.15
CA LEU A 3 13.27 -21.27 25.18
C LEU A 3 12.35 -20.31 25.96
N HIS A 4 12.73 -19.03 26.05
CA HIS A 4 11.79 -18.01 26.49
C HIS A 4 10.65 -17.99 25.45
N LYS A 5 9.51 -18.56 25.80
CA LYS A 5 8.25 -18.25 25.12
C LYS A 5 8.08 -16.74 25.21
N LYS A 6 8.31 -16.04 24.08
CA LYS A 6 7.83 -14.66 23.92
C LYS A 6 6.33 -14.73 24.15
N THR A 7 5.85 -14.14 25.22
CA THR A 7 4.42 -13.89 25.42
C THR A 7 4.08 -12.88 24.32
N GLU A 8 3.37 -13.32 23.28
CA GLU A 8 2.80 -12.43 22.29
C GLU A 8 1.83 -11.52 23.05
N THR A 9 2.20 -10.26 23.19
CA THR A 9 1.31 -9.26 23.78
C THR A 9 0.35 -8.85 22.69
N GLU A 10 -0.76 -9.56 22.62
CA GLU A 10 -1.88 -9.21 21.75
C GLU A 10 -2.49 -7.92 22.28
N ASN A 11 -2.29 -6.81 21.57
CA ASN A 11 -2.93 -5.55 21.91
C ASN A 11 -3.93 -5.13 20.80
N LYS A 12 -4.81 -4.17 21.12
CA LYS A 12 -5.86 -3.72 20.20
C LYS A 12 -5.32 -3.26 18.83
N PHE A 13 -4.11 -2.72 18.78
CA PHE A 13 -3.50 -2.23 17.54
C PHE A 13 -2.93 -3.35 16.68
N THR A 14 -2.38 -4.39 17.31
CA THR A 14 -1.93 -5.60 16.61
C THR A 14 -3.11 -6.35 16.00
N ALA A 15 -4.21 -6.49 16.78
CA ALA A 15 -5.46 -7.05 16.27
C ALA A 15 -6.04 -6.23 15.12
N TYR A 16 -6.04 -4.90 15.24
CA TYR A 16 -6.46 -3.99 14.18
C TYR A 16 -5.63 -4.16 12.90
N ALA A 17 -4.31 -4.21 13.01
CA ALA A 17 -3.43 -4.41 11.87
C ALA A 17 -3.68 -5.75 11.16
N ALA A 18 -3.96 -6.82 11.92
CA ALA A 18 -4.35 -8.11 11.38
C ALA A 18 -5.71 -8.03 10.65
N ASP A 19 -6.71 -7.38 11.26
CA ASP A 19 -8.02 -7.16 10.66
C ASP A 19 -7.92 -6.37 9.34
N MET A 20 -7.12 -5.30 9.30
CA MET A 20 -6.88 -4.53 8.07
C MET A 20 -6.15 -5.35 7.01
N THR A 21 -5.24 -6.24 7.40
CA THR A 21 -4.56 -7.16 6.48
C THR A 21 -5.56 -8.13 5.84
N ILE A 22 -6.53 -8.64 6.60
CA ILE A 22 -7.62 -9.50 6.07
C ILE A 22 -8.47 -8.71 5.07
N ALA A 23 -8.86 -7.48 5.39
CA ALA A 23 -9.66 -6.65 4.50
C ALA A 23 -8.93 -6.37 3.18
N LEU A 24 -7.67 -5.94 3.23
CA LEU A 24 -6.85 -5.69 2.03
C LEU A 24 -6.63 -6.96 1.20
N ALA A 25 -6.37 -8.10 1.86
CA ALA A 25 -6.18 -9.39 1.18
C ALA A 25 -7.46 -9.84 0.46
N TYR A 26 -8.62 -9.67 1.10
CA TYR A 26 -9.91 -10.01 0.50
C TYR A 26 -10.15 -9.21 -0.79
N TYR A 27 -10.02 -7.90 -0.73
CA TYR A 27 -10.23 -7.04 -1.89
C TYR A 27 -9.21 -7.28 -3.00
N LYS A 28 -7.92 -7.44 -2.65
CA LYS A 28 -6.88 -7.78 -3.64
C LYS A 28 -7.18 -9.10 -4.36
N CYS A 29 -7.66 -10.11 -3.65
CA CYS A 29 -8.00 -11.39 -4.27
C CYS A 29 -9.24 -11.30 -5.16
N MET A 30 -10.20 -10.44 -4.79
CA MET A 30 -11.38 -10.19 -5.63
C MET A 30 -11.03 -9.43 -6.91
N ASP A 31 -10.12 -8.48 -6.83
CA ASP A 31 -9.57 -7.73 -7.94
C ASP A 31 -8.79 -8.63 -8.91
N ASP A 32 -7.79 -9.36 -8.43
CA ASP A 32 -7.04 -10.37 -9.21
C ASP A 32 -7.97 -11.40 -9.89
N TRP A 33 -9.12 -11.73 -9.26
CA TRP A 33 -10.11 -12.62 -9.87
C TRP A 33 -10.85 -11.97 -11.03
N LYS A 34 -11.24 -10.70 -10.92
CA LYS A 34 -11.93 -9.98 -11.99
C LYS A 34 -11.05 -9.82 -13.22
N ASP A 35 -9.79 -9.43 -13.01
CA ASP A 35 -8.86 -9.08 -14.08
C ASP A 35 -8.26 -10.31 -14.77
N GLU A 36 -7.72 -11.24 -14.01
CA GLU A 36 -6.98 -12.36 -14.54
C GLU A 36 -7.73 -13.70 -14.46
N LYS A 37 -8.96 -13.71 -13.93
CA LYS A 37 -9.81 -14.90 -13.68
C LYS A 37 -9.06 -16.04 -12.99
N LYS A 38 -8.19 -15.69 -12.06
CA LYS A 38 -7.42 -16.63 -11.26
C LYS A 38 -8.31 -17.34 -10.24
N TYR A 39 -8.80 -18.51 -10.58
CA TYR A 39 -9.70 -19.30 -9.72
C TYR A 39 -9.18 -19.54 -8.31
N LEU A 40 -7.86 -19.72 -8.14
CA LEU A 40 -7.23 -19.89 -6.83
C LEU A 40 -7.41 -18.65 -5.96
N LYS A 41 -7.39 -17.44 -6.54
CA LYS A 41 -7.62 -16.19 -5.81
C LYS A 41 -9.07 -16.06 -5.35
N ARG A 42 -10.01 -16.48 -6.17
CA ARG A 42 -11.43 -16.56 -5.77
C ARG A 42 -11.64 -17.53 -4.63
N LEU A 43 -11.06 -18.74 -4.71
CA LEU A 43 -11.15 -19.73 -3.64
C LEU A 43 -10.56 -19.19 -2.33
N TYR A 44 -9.44 -18.49 -2.40
CA TYR A 44 -8.85 -17.86 -1.23
C TYR A 44 -9.75 -16.74 -0.68
N ALA A 45 -10.27 -15.85 -1.53
CA ALA A 45 -11.22 -14.82 -1.11
C ALA A 45 -12.46 -15.43 -0.42
N GLU A 46 -13.05 -16.49 -1.00
CA GLU A 46 -14.18 -17.19 -0.38
C GLU A 46 -13.79 -17.81 0.98
N SER A 47 -12.56 -18.30 1.14
CA SER A 47 -12.09 -18.88 2.42
C SER A 47 -11.95 -17.85 3.55
N ILE A 48 -11.63 -16.58 3.22
CA ILE A 48 -11.50 -15.49 4.21
C ILE A 48 -12.71 -14.56 4.25
N LYS A 49 -13.75 -14.84 3.47
CA LYS A 49 -14.94 -13.99 3.34
C LYS A 49 -15.67 -13.78 4.67
N LYS A 50 -15.78 -14.83 5.48
CA LYS A 50 -16.42 -14.74 6.79
C LYS A 50 -15.64 -13.81 7.72
N GLN A 51 -14.32 -13.96 7.78
CA GLN A 51 -13.45 -13.09 8.57
C GLN A 51 -13.52 -11.65 8.06
N TYR A 52 -13.53 -11.44 6.73
CA TYR A 52 -13.73 -10.12 6.16
C TYR A 52 -15.07 -9.49 6.58
N GLN A 53 -16.17 -10.25 6.61
CA GLN A 53 -17.47 -9.75 7.05
C GLN A 53 -17.43 -9.27 8.50
N GLU A 54 -16.82 -10.05 9.40
CA GLU A 54 -16.61 -9.68 10.81
C GLU A 54 -15.78 -8.39 10.94
N VAL A 55 -14.73 -8.26 10.11
CA VAL A 55 -13.89 -7.05 10.05
C VAL A 55 -14.68 -5.85 9.52
N ALA A 56 -15.52 -6.04 8.50
CA ALA A 56 -16.31 -4.96 7.91
C ALA A 56 -17.40 -4.44 8.87
N GLU A 57 -17.97 -5.32 9.70
CA GLU A 57 -18.90 -4.91 10.76
C GLU A 57 -18.17 -4.12 11.86
N LYS A 58 -16.95 -4.51 12.22
CA LYS A 58 -16.14 -3.87 13.26
C LYS A 58 -15.52 -2.55 12.81
N TYR A 59 -15.10 -2.45 11.54
CA TYR A 59 -14.39 -1.30 10.98
C TYR A 59 -15.03 -0.79 9.67
N PRO A 60 -16.29 -0.35 9.71
CA PRO A 60 -17.04 0.02 8.50
C PRO A 60 -16.40 1.19 7.74
N ARG A 61 -15.80 2.16 8.43
CA ARG A 61 -15.14 3.32 7.83
C ARG A 61 -13.93 2.89 6.97
N GLN A 62 -13.05 2.08 7.54
CA GLN A 62 -11.85 1.61 6.86
C GLN A 62 -12.19 0.68 5.68
N CYS A 63 -13.09 -0.28 5.88
CA CYS A 63 -13.53 -1.17 4.81
C CYS A 63 -14.23 -0.43 3.68
N LYS A 64 -15.00 0.62 3.98
CA LYS A 64 -15.57 1.52 2.99
C LYS A 64 -14.48 2.24 2.20
N ALA A 65 -13.47 2.80 2.88
CA ALA A 65 -12.35 3.47 2.22
C ALA A 65 -11.60 2.53 1.26
N ILE A 66 -11.35 1.28 1.65
CA ILE A 66 -10.73 0.28 0.78
C ILE A 66 -11.60 0.03 -0.46
N SER A 67 -12.90 -0.27 -0.26
CA SER A 67 -13.80 -0.61 -1.36
C SER A 67 -14.01 0.54 -2.35
N GLU A 68 -14.12 1.76 -1.86
CA GLU A 68 -14.29 2.96 -2.69
C GLU A 68 -13.02 3.25 -3.48
N SER A 69 -11.84 3.15 -2.85
CA SER A 69 -10.56 3.37 -3.50
C SER A 69 -10.29 2.34 -4.61
N ILE A 70 -10.56 1.07 -4.36
CA ILE A 70 -10.39 0.03 -5.40
C ILE A 70 -11.33 0.31 -6.57
N ARG A 71 -12.60 0.66 -6.32
CA ARG A 71 -13.55 1.00 -7.38
C ARG A 71 -13.13 2.24 -8.16
N GLU A 72 -12.61 3.28 -7.50
CA GLU A 72 -12.08 4.48 -8.16
C GLU A 72 -10.86 4.12 -9.03
N LEU A 73 -9.94 3.28 -8.54
CA LEU A 73 -8.79 2.81 -9.30
C LEU A 73 -9.22 2.02 -10.54
N GLU A 74 -10.15 1.05 -10.40
CA GLU A 74 -10.72 0.30 -11.54
C GLU A 74 -11.29 1.26 -12.61
N GLN A 75 -11.97 2.32 -12.20
CA GLN A 75 -12.53 3.31 -13.14
C GLN A 75 -11.45 4.10 -13.87
N ILE A 76 -10.38 4.52 -13.15
CA ILE A 76 -9.26 5.25 -13.73
C ILE A 76 -8.51 4.35 -14.72
N GLU A 77 -8.21 3.12 -14.35
CA GLU A 77 -7.48 2.14 -15.16
C GLU A 77 -8.23 1.76 -16.44
N ASN A 78 -9.55 1.70 -16.39
CA ASN A 78 -10.40 1.39 -17.54
C ASN A 78 -10.76 2.63 -18.40
N SER A 79 -10.40 3.84 -17.97
CA SER A 79 -10.67 5.05 -18.75
C SER A 79 -9.62 5.21 -19.86
N THR A 80 -10.06 5.07 -21.12
CA THR A 80 -9.18 5.15 -22.30
C THR A 80 -8.87 6.57 -22.77
N ALA A 81 -9.59 7.58 -22.29
CA ALA A 81 -9.58 8.91 -22.89
C ALA A 81 -8.63 9.92 -22.22
N ASP A 82 -8.42 9.85 -20.91
CA ASP A 82 -7.52 10.73 -20.17
C ASP A 82 -7.04 9.99 -18.91
N ALA A 83 -6.07 9.11 -19.07
CA ALA A 83 -5.41 8.51 -17.92
C ALA A 83 -4.95 9.63 -16.98
N LYS A 84 -5.60 9.76 -15.82
CA LYS A 84 -5.26 10.76 -14.80
C LYS A 84 -4.36 10.09 -13.73
N PRO A 85 -3.07 9.94 -14.00
CA PRO A 85 -2.15 9.21 -13.12
C PRO A 85 -2.13 9.81 -11.72
N ASP A 86 -2.25 11.12 -11.59
CA ASP A 86 -2.31 11.80 -10.29
C ASP A 86 -3.54 11.43 -9.47
N GLU A 87 -4.67 11.11 -10.11
CA GLU A 87 -5.88 10.66 -9.41
C GLU A 87 -5.68 9.24 -8.87
N ALA A 88 -5.06 8.34 -9.62
CA ALA A 88 -4.73 7.00 -9.15
C ALA A 88 -3.78 7.03 -7.95
N VAL A 89 -2.74 7.86 -8.01
CA VAL A 89 -1.80 8.06 -6.89
C VAL A 89 -2.53 8.59 -5.64
N LYS A 90 -3.38 9.61 -5.81
CA LYS A 90 -4.18 10.18 -4.72
C LYS A 90 -5.18 9.18 -4.14
N CYS A 91 -5.74 8.32 -4.98
CA CYS A 91 -6.69 7.29 -4.55
C CYS A 91 -6.03 6.30 -3.57
N SER A 92 -4.84 5.82 -3.89
CA SER A 92 -4.04 4.99 -2.96
C SER A 92 -3.69 5.73 -1.67
N GLY A 93 -3.36 7.02 -1.76
CA GLY A 93 -3.14 7.87 -0.59
C GLY A 93 -4.37 7.96 0.30
N LYS A 94 -5.55 8.24 -0.26
CA LYS A 94 -6.83 8.32 0.48
C LYS A 94 -7.15 7.01 1.21
N MET A 95 -6.96 5.88 0.55
CA MET A 95 -7.17 4.57 1.17
C MET A 95 -6.30 4.41 2.41
N LEU A 96 -5.00 4.58 2.27
CA LEU A 96 -4.06 4.38 3.37
C LEU A 96 -4.24 5.41 4.49
N SER A 97 -4.62 6.63 4.14
CA SER A 97 -4.99 7.69 5.09
C SER A 97 -6.02 7.21 6.11
N GLU A 98 -7.09 6.55 5.66
CA GLU A 98 -8.14 6.06 6.55
C GLU A 98 -7.71 4.81 7.35
N LEU A 99 -6.84 3.97 6.77
CA LEU A 99 -6.34 2.78 7.47
C LEU A 99 -5.37 3.11 8.61
N PHE A 100 -4.66 4.22 8.55
CA PHE A 100 -3.77 4.63 9.65
C PHE A 100 -4.52 5.20 10.87
N VAL A 101 -5.81 5.47 10.76
CA VAL A 101 -6.63 5.97 11.86
C VAL A 101 -7.50 4.84 12.41
N TYR A 102 -7.10 4.27 13.56
CA TYR A 102 -7.87 3.26 14.27
C TYR A 102 -9.19 3.83 14.79
N GLU A 103 -9.12 4.91 15.55
CA GLU A 103 -10.23 5.68 16.09
C GLU A 103 -9.92 7.19 16.03
N GLU A 104 -10.95 8.03 16.06
CA GLU A 104 -10.76 9.47 15.99
C GLU A 104 -10.20 10.00 17.32
N ASP A 105 -9.04 10.62 17.23
CA ASP A 105 -8.35 11.26 18.36
C ASP A 105 -7.59 12.52 17.95
N PHE A 106 -6.83 13.09 18.86
CA PHE A 106 -6.00 14.28 18.61
C PHE A 106 -4.99 14.07 17.47
N TRP A 107 -4.51 12.84 17.26
CA TRP A 107 -3.48 12.50 16.27
C TRP A 107 -4.03 12.08 14.91
N SER A 108 -5.35 11.95 14.80
CA SER A 108 -5.99 11.42 13.58
C SER A 108 -5.60 12.18 12.31
N ASN A 109 -5.51 13.52 12.36
CA ASN A 109 -5.10 14.30 11.19
C ASN A 109 -3.64 14.05 10.80
N SER A 110 -2.74 13.90 11.77
CA SER A 110 -1.33 13.58 11.51
C SER A 110 -1.18 12.17 10.96
N LEU A 111 -1.93 11.20 11.50
CA LEU A 111 -1.95 9.83 11.03
C LEU A 111 -2.54 9.72 9.62
N ARG A 112 -3.60 10.47 9.31
CA ARG A 112 -4.13 10.57 7.94
C ARG A 112 -3.11 11.13 6.98
N SER A 113 -2.44 12.22 7.34
CA SER A 113 -1.40 12.81 6.51
C SER A 113 -0.26 11.84 6.28
N PHE A 114 0.19 11.13 7.32
CA PHE A 114 1.20 10.09 7.21
C PHE A 114 0.76 8.96 6.27
N GLY A 115 -0.44 8.44 6.47
CA GLY A 115 -0.99 7.38 5.63
C GLY A 115 -1.17 7.81 4.18
N PHE A 116 -1.60 9.05 3.94
CA PHE A 116 -1.78 9.61 2.60
C PHE A 116 -0.46 9.67 1.82
N GLU A 117 0.58 10.27 2.40
CA GLU A 117 1.90 10.36 1.77
C GLU A 117 2.53 8.98 1.57
N LEU A 118 2.39 8.08 2.55
CA LEU A 118 2.89 6.72 2.46
C LEU A 118 2.17 5.91 1.37
N GLY A 119 0.86 6.08 1.22
CA GLY A 119 0.07 5.41 0.19
C GLY A 119 0.50 5.82 -1.21
N GLN A 120 0.73 7.11 -1.43
CA GLN A 120 1.26 7.62 -2.70
C GLN A 120 2.65 7.06 -3.00
N PHE A 121 3.54 7.06 -2.00
CA PHE A 121 4.88 6.50 -2.14
C PHE A 121 4.84 5.02 -2.52
N ILE A 122 4.03 4.21 -1.83
CA ILE A 122 3.92 2.78 -2.10
C ILE A 122 3.41 2.53 -3.52
N TYR A 123 2.36 3.25 -3.94
CA TYR A 123 1.77 3.10 -5.26
C TYR A 123 2.76 3.44 -6.39
N LEU A 124 3.47 4.56 -6.28
CA LEU A 124 4.49 4.97 -7.25
C LEU A 124 5.69 4.03 -7.26
N MET A 125 6.10 3.54 -6.10
CA MET A 125 7.18 2.55 -5.98
C MET A 125 6.81 1.25 -6.69
N ASP A 126 5.62 0.74 -6.47
CA ASP A 126 5.10 -0.50 -7.08
C ASP A 126 5.00 -0.33 -8.60
N ALA A 127 4.39 0.76 -9.06
CA ALA A 127 4.32 1.12 -10.47
C ALA A 127 5.71 1.17 -11.14
N SER A 128 6.72 1.71 -10.45
CA SER A 128 8.10 1.75 -10.94
C SER A 128 8.72 0.37 -11.03
N MET A 129 8.42 -0.48 -10.06
CA MET A 129 8.91 -1.86 -10.06
C MET A 129 8.26 -2.71 -11.14
N ASP A 130 6.97 -2.56 -11.38
CA ASP A 130 6.20 -3.43 -12.27
C ASP A 130 6.10 -2.90 -13.71
N TYR A 131 6.60 -1.71 -13.98
CA TYR A 131 6.53 -1.00 -15.25
C TYR A 131 6.75 -1.86 -16.51
N LYS A 132 7.82 -2.68 -16.55
CA LYS A 132 8.13 -3.54 -17.71
C LYS A 132 7.12 -4.68 -17.87
N GLU A 133 6.62 -5.19 -16.76
CA GLU A 133 5.63 -6.27 -16.76
C GLU A 133 4.27 -5.74 -17.20
N ASP A 134 3.87 -4.55 -16.72
CA ASP A 134 2.62 -3.91 -17.08
C ASP A 134 2.57 -3.56 -18.56
N ILE A 135 3.65 -2.98 -19.12
CA ILE A 135 3.74 -2.76 -20.57
C ILE A 135 3.59 -4.07 -21.36
N ARG A 136 4.27 -5.14 -20.92
CA ARG A 136 4.19 -6.42 -21.62
C ARG A 136 2.80 -7.04 -21.59
N LYS A 137 2.08 -6.84 -20.48
CA LYS A 137 0.73 -7.38 -20.27
C LYS A 137 -0.37 -6.42 -20.76
N HIS A 138 -0.01 -5.23 -21.22
CA HIS A 138 -0.95 -4.15 -21.52
C HIS A 138 -1.81 -3.72 -20.32
N ASN A 139 -1.25 -3.84 -19.11
CA ASN A 139 -1.87 -3.35 -17.90
C ASN A 139 -1.66 -1.85 -17.77
N TYR A 140 -2.55 -1.20 -17.01
CA TYR A 140 -2.40 0.18 -16.62
C TYR A 140 -1.12 0.37 -15.78
N ASN A 141 -0.40 1.47 -16.04
CA ASN A 141 0.68 1.91 -15.18
C ASN A 141 0.73 3.44 -15.19
N PRO A 142 0.64 4.12 -14.02
CA PRO A 142 0.55 5.57 -13.95
C PRO A 142 1.78 6.29 -14.56
N LEU A 143 2.95 5.66 -14.55
CA LEU A 143 4.16 6.25 -15.13
C LEU A 143 4.03 6.50 -16.63
N ILE A 144 3.26 5.69 -17.34
CA ILE A 144 3.00 5.87 -18.76
C ILE A 144 2.23 7.19 -18.97
N GLY A 145 1.16 7.41 -18.20
CA GLY A 145 0.38 8.64 -18.23
C GLY A 145 1.17 9.88 -17.77
N MET A 146 2.12 9.70 -16.87
CA MET A 146 3.07 10.76 -16.43
C MET A 146 4.19 11.00 -17.43
N ASN A 147 4.30 10.23 -18.50
CA ASN A 147 5.44 10.23 -19.42
C ASN A 147 6.78 10.08 -18.68
N LYS A 148 6.84 9.16 -17.72
CA LYS A 148 8.01 8.88 -16.87
C LYS A 148 8.49 7.44 -17.03
N LYS A 149 9.80 7.24 -16.84
CA LYS A 149 10.42 5.93 -16.78
C LYS A 149 10.83 5.61 -15.34
N PRO A 150 10.94 4.32 -14.96
CA PRO A 150 11.35 3.91 -13.61
C PRO A 150 12.65 4.55 -13.13
N GLU A 151 13.60 4.79 -14.03
CA GLU A 151 14.91 5.38 -13.73
C GLU A 151 14.79 6.84 -13.25
N GLU A 152 13.75 7.56 -13.70
CA GLU A 152 13.47 8.95 -13.33
C GLU A 152 12.71 9.07 -11.99
N MET A 153 12.18 7.94 -11.48
CA MET A 153 11.32 7.96 -10.29
C MET A 153 12.08 8.06 -8.97
N LYS A 154 13.39 7.83 -8.96
CA LYS A 154 14.17 7.82 -7.71
C LYS A 154 14.06 9.14 -6.94
N GLU A 155 14.15 10.27 -7.62
CA GLU A 155 14.03 11.59 -7.00
C GLU A 155 12.62 11.84 -6.46
N ILE A 156 11.60 11.50 -7.25
CA ILE A 156 10.19 11.65 -6.86
C ILE A 156 9.90 10.78 -5.62
N LEU A 157 10.33 9.52 -5.66
CA LEU A 157 10.17 8.61 -4.52
C LEU A 157 10.93 9.09 -3.28
N THR A 158 12.12 9.68 -3.46
CA THR A 158 12.88 10.28 -2.36
C THR A 158 12.15 11.47 -1.74
N MET A 159 11.51 12.31 -2.55
CA MET A 159 10.68 13.40 -2.05
C MET A 159 9.45 12.87 -1.28
N CYS A 160 8.74 11.90 -1.85
CA CYS A 160 7.58 11.30 -1.20
C CYS A 160 7.92 10.70 0.17
N ILE A 161 8.97 9.86 0.24
CA ILE A 161 9.38 9.27 1.53
C ILE A 161 9.94 10.33 2.49
N GLY A 162 10.51 11.40 1.97
CA GLY A 162 10.91 12.57 2.75
C GLY A 162 9.73 13.24 3.46
N ASN A 163 8.60 13.43 2.76
CA ASN A 163 7.36 13.93 3.35
C ASN A 163 6.84 12.99 4.44
N VAL A 164 6.81 11.69 4.15
CA VAL A 164 6.40 10.66 5.13
C VAL A 164 7.25 10.75 6.39
N THR A 165 8.57 10.84 6.26
CA THR A 165 9.50 10.91 7.40
C THR A 165 9.35 12.21 8.19
N GLN A 166 9.10 13.34 7.55
CA GLN A 166 8.84 14.61 8.25
C GLN A 166 7.59 14.54 9.13
N ILE A 167 6.53 13.87 8.66
CA ILE A 167 5.32 13.67 9.46
C ILE A 167 5.60 12.68 10.58
N PHE A 168 6.25 11.56 10.27
CA PHE A 168 6.64 10.54 11.24
C PHE A 168 7.42 11.09 12.42
N GLU A 169 8.41 11.93 12.19
CA GLU A 169 9.26 12.51 13.25
C GLU A 169 8.51 13.47 14.18
N LYS A 170 7.31 13.91 13.80
CA LYS A 170 6.42 14.75 14.64
C LYS A 170 5.42 13.93 15.46
N LEU A 171 5.30 12.63 15.20
CA LEU A 171 4.42 11.75 15.96
C LEU A 171 5.06 11.40 17.32
N PRO A 172 4.28 11.35 18.42
CA PRO A 172 4.78 11.10 19.78
C PRO A 172 5.06 9.62 20.02
N LEU A 173 5.91 9.02 19.20
CA LEU A 173 6.24 7.61 19.29
C LEU A 173 7.26 7.37 20.40
N VAL A 174 6.94 6.46 21.33
CA VAL A 174 7.78 6.12 22.48
C VAL A 174 8.46 4.77 22.28
N GLN A 175 7.78 3.82 21.64
CA GLN A 175 8.29 2.45 21.44
C GLN A 175 8.63 2.22 19.96
N ASP A 176 9.58 1.32 19.73
CA ASP A 176 9.96 0.83 18.40
C ASP A 176 10.37 1.90 17.37
N GLN A 177 10.65 3.14 17.83
CA GLN A 177 11.00 4.27 16.98
C GLN A 177 12.21 3.97 16.08
N HIS A 178 13.23 3.29 16.61
CA HIS A 178 14.40 2.89 15.83
C HIS A 178 14.05 1.90 14.72
N LEU A 179 13.15 0.94 15.01
CA LEU A 179 12.69 -0.03 14.02
C LEU A 179 11.93 0.65 12.89
N LEU A 180 10.99 1.53 13.25
CA LEU A 180 10.21 2.29 12.28
C LEU A 180 11.07 3.22 11.42
N ARG A 181 12.06 3.90 12.02
CA ARG A 181 13.06 4.67 11.28
C ARG A 181 13.82 3.79 10.29
N ASN A 182 14.32 2.64 10.71
CA ASN A 182 15.02 1.73 9.82
C ASN A 182 14.14 1.27 8.64
N ILE A 183 12.85 1.06 8.86
CA ILE A 183 11.91 0.74 7.79
C ILE A 183 11.77 1.91 6.82
N LEU A 184 11.50 3.12 7.32
CA LEU A 184 11.25 4.29 6.47
C LEU A 184 12.51 4.79 5.74
N TYR A 185 13.69 4.77 6.39
CA TYR A 185 14.93 5.28 5.80
C TYR A 185 15.66 4.27 4.92
N GLY A 186 15.50 2.96 5.17
CA GLY A 186 16.24 1.92 4.47
C GLY A 186 15.39 0.76 3.96
N GLY A 187 14.50 0.23 4.80
CA GLY A 187 13.74 -0.97 4.50
C GLY A 187 12.86 -0.83 3.25
N VAL A 188 12.21 0.31 3.07
CA VAL A 188 11.34 0.59 1.91
C VAL A 188 12.09 0.55 0.57
N TRP A 189 13.41 0.81 0.58
CA TRP A 189 14.24 0.83 -0.61
C TRP A 189 14.81 -0.53 -1.00
N GLN A 190 14.77 -1.52 -0.13
CA GLN A 190 15.46 -2.78 -0.33
C GLN A 190 15.00 -3.48 -1.63
N LYS A 191 13.71 -3.71 -1.76
CA LYS A 191 13.14 -4.37 -2.97
C LYS A 191 13.37 -3.54 -4.23
N TYR A 192 13.22 -2.23 -4.14
CA TYR A 192 13.45 -1.31 -5.25
C TYR A 192 14.88 -1.40 -5.75
N SER A 193 15.85 -1.31 -4.85
CA SER A 193 17.28 -1.37 -5.16
C SER A 193 17.67 -2.74 -5.77
N GLU A 194 17.18 -3.84 -5.20
CA GLU A 194 17.41 -5.18 -5.75
C GLU A 194 16.86 -5.32 -7.18
N LYS A 195 15.65 -4.80 -7.44
CA LYS A 195 15.01 -4.90 -8.75
C LYS A 195 15.73 -4.03 -9.79
N MET A 196 16.19 -2.84 -9.42
CA MET A 196 16.95 -1.95 -10.29
C MET A 196 18.34 -2.54 -10.62
N GLN A 197 19.08 -3.07 -9.65
CA GLN A 197 20.39 -3.70 -9.86
C GLN A 197 20.31 -4.94 -10.75
N ARG A 198 19.25 -5.76 -10.64
CA ARG A 198 19.05 -6.92 -11.53
C ARG A 198 18.82 -6.51 -12.99
N LYS A 199 18.29 -5.29 -13.21
CA LYS A 199 18.08 -4.73 -14.56
C LYS A 199 19.42 -4.29 -15.19
N GLU A 200 20.29 -3.66 -14.43
CA GLU A 200 21.62 -3.23 -14.90
C GLU A 200 22.49 -4.40 -15.30
N LYS A 201 22.50 -5.49 -14.50
CA LYS A 201 23.26 -6.74 -14.81
C LYS A 201 22.77 -7.52 -16.03
N LYS A 202 21.58 -7.26 -16.54
CA LYS A 202 21.03 -7.92 -17.74
C LYS A 202 21.28 -7.11 -19.03
N HIS A 203 21.79 -5.89 -18.91
CA HIS A 203 22.01 -4.98 -20.04
C HIS A 203 23.49 -4.57 -20.22
N GLY A 204 24.41 -5.05 -19.37
CA GLY A 204 25.85 -5.04 -19.53
C GLY A 204 26.37 -6.44 -19.85
#